data_4e2d0d892ac399f6bfb1715027cc2656
#
_entry.id   4e2d0d892ac399f6bfb1715027cc2656
#
_cell.length_a   1.000
_cell.length_b   1.000
_cell.length_c   1.000
_cell.angle_alpha   90.00
_cell.angle_beta   90.00
_cell.angle_gamma   90.00
#
_symmetry.space_group_name_H-M   'P 1'
#
loop_
_entity.id
_entity.type
_entity.pdbx_description
1 polymer ?
#
loop_
_entity_poly.entity_id
_entity_poly.type
_entity_poly.pdbx_seq_one_letter_code
_entity_poly.pdbx_strand_id
1 'polypeptide(L)'
;RLRLLKAADLMDQKTEQFIETGMQETGSTATWYGFNVHLAANMLREAAAMTTQIDGSLIPSDVQGNLAMGVRVPCGVIVGLAPWNAPVILATRALAMPLACGNTVVLKASEACPATHRLIGEVLHEAGLGEGVVNVITHAAEDAPQIVERLVSHPAVKRINFTGSTKVGKIIAETAAKYLKPVLLEL
;
A
#
# COMPACT_ATOMS: atom_id res chain seq x y z
N ARG A 1 1.13 15.19 2.78
CA ARG A 1 2.29 15.48 1.94
C ARG A 1 3.60 15.46 2.71
N LEU A 2 3.78 16.34 3.72
CA LEU A 2 5.06 16.48 4.44
C LEU A 2 5.52 15.17 5.10
N ARG A 3 4.59 14.37 5.63
CA ARG A 3 4.92 13.08 6.26
C ARG A 3 5.39 12.04 5.24
N LEU A 4 4.84 12.02 4.03
CA LEU A 4 5.30 11.13 2.96
C LEU A 4 6.69 11.53 2.46
N LEU A 5 6.98 12.84 2.35
CA LEU A 5 8.32 13.31 2.04
C LEU A 5 9.32 12.91 3.12
N LYS A 6 8.97 13.09 4.41
CA LYS A 6 9.81 12.63 5.52
C LYS A 6 10.03 11.11 5.49
N ALA A 7 9.00 10.33 5.15
CA ALA A 7 9.12 8.88 5.01
C ALA A 7 10.09 8.48 3.89
N ALA A 8 10.08 9.20 2.77
CA ALA A 8 11.03 8.99 1.69
C ALA A 8 12.47 9.26 2.14
N ASP A 9 12.70 10.34 2.86
CA ASP A 9 14.03 10.69 3.37
C ASP A 9 14.52 9.68 4.42
N LEU A 10 13.64 9.21 5.30
CA LEU A 10 13.95 8.15 6.27
C LEU A 10 14.25 6.81 5.57
N MET A 11 13.54 6.50 4.48
CA MET A 11 13.79 5.28 3.69
C MET A 11 15.19 5.33 3.07
N ASP A 12 15.58 6.46 2.47
CA ASP A 12 16.94 6.66 1.95
C ASP A 12 18.00 6.54 3.05
N GLN A 13 17.77 7.13 4.23
CA GLN A 13 18.70 7.05 5.36
C GLN A 13 18.88 5.62 5.89
N LYS A 14 17.87 4.78 5.78
CA LYS A 14 17.88 3.38 6.24
C LYS A 14 18.24 2.37 5.14
N THR A 15 18.80 2.82 4.01
CA THR A 15 19.13 1.98 2.85
C THR A 15 19.93 0.74 3.25
N GLU A 16 20.99 0.88 4.05
CA GLU A 16 21.82 -0.25 4.49
C GLU A 16 21.01 -1.25 5.32
N GLN A 17 20.14 -0.77 6.21
CA GLN A 17 19.28 -1.64 7.01
C GLN A 17 18.32 -2.46 6.14
N PHE A 18 17.74 -1.86 5.10
CA PHE A 18 16.90 -2.57 4.12
C PHE A 18 17.70 -3.59 3.33
N ILE A 19 18.93 -3.26 2.90
CA ILE A 19 19.82 -4.15 2.18
C ILE A 19 20.15 -5.38 3.05
N GLU A 20 20.63 -5.16 4.27
CA GLU A 20 20.99 -6.25 5.20
C GLU A 20 19.80 -7.14 5.50
N THR A 21 18.67 -6.57 5.90
CA THR A 21 17.45 -7.32 6.22
C THR A 21 16.97 -8.12 5.03
N GLY A 22 16.88 -7.49 3.88
CA GLY A 22 16.33 -8.12 2.69
C GLY A 22 17.20 -9.22 2.10
N MET A 23 18.52 -9.03 2.12
CA MET A 23 19.46 -10.08 1.71
C MET A 23 19.34 -11.33 2.58
N GLN A 24 19.16 -11.14 3.90
CA GLN A 24 18.99 -12.26 4.84
C GLN A 24 17.68 -13.02 4.59
N GLU A 25 16.60 -12.32 4.23
CA GLU A 25 15.29 -12.94 4.03
C GLU A 25 15.13 -13.60 2.67
N THR A 26 15.63 -12.97 1.60
CA THR A 26 15.32 -13.39 0.22
C THR A 26 16.52 -13.93 -0.56
N GLY A 27 17.74 -13.76 -0.05
CA GLY A 27 18.97 -14.12 -0.77
C GLY A 27 19.27 -13.24 -1.99
N SER A 28 18.55 -12.15 -2.18
CA SER A 28 18.77 -11.19 -3.29
C SER A 28 20.05 -10.37 -3.05
N THR A 29 20.55 -9.72 -4.11
CA THR A 29 21.80 -8.95 -4.04
C THR A 29 21.61 -7.57 -3.37
N ALA A 30 22.69 -7.03 -2.80
CA ALA A 30 22.71 -5.66 -2.25
C ALA A 30 22.30 -4.62 -3.30
N THR A 31 22.79 -4.75 -4.54
CA THR A 31 22.44 -3.85 -5.64
C THR A 31 20.95 -3.86 -5.93
N TRP A 32 20.30 -5.03 -5.90
CA TRP A 32 18.86 -5.14 -6.09
C TRP A 32 18.09 -4.45 -4.98
N TYR A 33 18.47 -4.65 -3.72
CA TYR A 33 17.83 -3.97 -2.60
C TYR A 33 18.07 -2.46 -2.60
N GLY A 34 19.29 -1.99 -2.89
CA GLY A 34 19.57 -0.57 -3.05
C GLY A 34 18.67 0.09 -4.12
N PHE A 35 18.49 -0.57 -5.26
CA PHE A 35 17.54 -0.14 -6.28
C PHE A 35 16.09 -0.12 -5.78
N ASN A 36 15.67 -1.16 -5.05
CA ASN A 36 14.33 -1.22 -4.45
C ASN A 36 14.07 -0.02 -3.53
N VAL A 37 14.99 0.28 -2.62
CA VAL A 37 14.85 1.38 -1.67
C VAL A 37 14.78 2.72 -2.37
N HIS A 38 15.70 2.96 -3.31
CA HIS A 38 15.73 4.20 -4.07
C HIS A 38 14.41 4.44 -4.84
N LEU A 39 13.91 3.43 -5.53
CA LEU A 39 12.66 3.54 -6.28
C LEU A 39 11.45 3.72 -5.34
N ALA A 40 11.41 3.00 -4.23
CA ALA A 40 10.35 3.12 -3.23
C ALA A 40 10.31 4.52 -2.59
N ALA A 41 11.48 5.10 -2.25
CA ALA A 41 11.57 6.48 -1.75
C ALA A 41 11.02 7.49 -2.78
N ASN A 42 11.35 7.29 -4.06
CA ASN A 42 10.83 8.14 -5.14
C ASN A 42 9.30 7.97 -5.32
N MET A 43 8.75 6.77 -5.14
CA MET A 43 7.30 6.55 -5.15
C MET A 43 6.59 7.32 -4.02
N LEU A 44 7.20 7.39 -2.83
CA LEU A 44 6.67 8.19 -1.72
C LEU A 44 6.71 9.69 -2.05
N ARG A 45 7.76 10.18 -2.70
CA ARG A 45 7.88 11.58 -3.15
C ARG A 45 6.82 11.90 -4.21
N GLU A 46 6.63 11.01 -5.18
CA GLU A 46 5.61 11.18 -6.21
C GLU A 46 4.20 11.20 -5.60
N ALA A 47 3.88 10.25 -4.72
CA ALA A 47 2.61 10.24 -4.01
C ALA A 47 2.39 11.51 -3.17
N ALA A 48 3.44 12.03 -2.55
CA ALA A 48 3.40 13.31 -1.83
C ALA A 48 3.12 14.49 -2.77
N ALA A 49 3.69 14.50 -3.97
CA ALA A 49 3.44 15.53 -4.99
C ALA A 49 1.98 15.49 -5.48
N MET A 50 1.43 14.30 -5.65
CA MET A 50 0.05 14.09 -6.13
C MET A 50 -1.04 14.55 -5.16
N THR A 51 -0.74 14.80 -3.88
CA THR A 51 -1.74 15.23 -2.88
C THR A 51 -2.42 16.55 -3.25
N THR A 52 -1.77 17.43 -3.99
CA THR A 52 -2.32 18.71 -4.46
C THR A 52 -3.12 18.61 -5.77
N GLN A 53 -3.20 17.41 -6.34
CA GLN A 53 -3.94 17.12 -7.57
C GLN A 53 -5.28 16.40 -7.30
N ILE A 54 -5.65 16.26 -6.03
CA ILE A 54 -6.95 15.72 -5.63
C ILE A 54 -7.95 16.85 -5.79
N ASP A 55 -8.64 16.84 -6.92
CA ASP A 55 -9.63 17.84 -7.33
C ASP A 55 -11.07 17.32 -7.21
N GLY A 56 -12.00 18.16 -7.61
CA GLY A 56 -13.42 17.86 -7.79
C GLY A 56 -13.93 18.45 -9.09
N SER A 57 -15.24 18.39 -9.30
CA SER A 57 -15.87 18.97 -10.47
C SER A 57 -17.17 19.72 -10.11
N LEU A 58 -17.42 20.80 -10.83
CA LEU A 58 -18.75 21.42 -10.85
C LEU A 58 -19.61 20.68 -11.87
N ILE A 59 -20.81 20.29 -11.45
CA ILE A 59 -21.71 19.49 -12.26
C ILE A 59 -22.93 20.34 -12.59
N PRO A 60 -23.39 20.40 -13.86
CA PRO A 60 -24.63 21.04 -14.20
C PRO A 60 -25.81 20.47 -13.41
N SER A 61 -26.71 21.34 -12.93
CA SER A 61 -27.93 20.95 -12.21
C SER A 61 -29.16 21.37 -13.01
N ASP A 62 -30.12 20.47 -13.11
CA ASP A 62 -31.42 20.76 -13.71
C ASP A 62 -32.33 21.65 -12.81
N VAL A 63 -31.90 21.83 -11.55
CA VAL A 63 -32.63 22.68 -10.59
C VAL A 63 -32.01 24.07 -10.57
N GLN A 64 -32.77 25.05 -11.00
CA GLN A 64 -32.32 26.45 -11.04
C GLN A 64 -31.89 26.95 -9.65
N GLY A 65 -30.73 27.60 -9.59
CA GLY A 65 -30.15 28.12 -8.34
C GLY A 65 -29.36 27.11 -7.51
N ASN A 66 -29.32 25.83 -7.89
CA ASN A 66 -28.53 24.86 -7.21
C ASN A 66 -27.06 24.84 -7.71
N LEU A 67 -26.15 24.63 -6.76
CA LEU A 67 -24.73 24.30 -7.04
C LEU A 67 -24.55 22.83 -6.76
N ALA A 68 -24.18 22.05 -7.79
CA ALA A 68 -23.82 20.64 -7.68
C ALA A 68 -22.31 20.46 -7.84
N MET A 69 -21.69 19.69 -6.92
CA MET A 69 -20.25 19.43 -6.92
C MET A 69 -19.96 17.95 -6.72
N GLY A 70 -19.04 17.40 -7.53
CA GLY A 70 -18.41 16.12 -7.27
C GLY A 70 -17.17 16.32 -6.42
N VAL A 71 -17.11 15.69 -5.24
CA VAL A 71 -15.98 15.80 -4.29
C VAL A 71 -15.34 14.43 -4.13
N ARG A 72 -14.01 14.37 -4.14
CA ARG A 72 -13.27 13.15 -3.85
C ARG A 72 -13.07 13.03 -2.35
N VAL A 73 -13.36 11.84 -1.81
CA VAL A 73 -13.17 11.51 -0.39
C VAL A 73 -12.38 10.20 -0.25
N PRO A 74 -11.66 9.98 0.86
CA PRO A 74 -11.01 8.71 1.12
C PRO A 74 -12.00 7.54 1.10
N CYS A 75 -11.58 6.39 0.57
CA CYS A 75 -12.41 5.18 0.58
C CYS A 75 -12.53 4.59 1.98
N GLY A 76 -11.49 4.74 2.82
CA GLY A 76 -11.41 4.15 4.16
C GLY A 76 -10.21 3.21 4.30
N VAL A 77 -10.43 1.97 4.72
CA VAL A 77 -9.36 0.97 4.89
C VAL A 77 -9.07 0.27 3.58
N ILE A 78 -7.80 0.28 3.17
CA ILE A 78 -7.27 -0.43 2.01
C ILE A 78 -6.45 -1.63 2.48
N VAL A 79 -6.59 -2.77 1.82
CA VAL A 79 -5.70 -3.92 2.02
C VAL A 79 -4.65 -3.92 0.91
N GLY A 80 -3.39 -3.91 1.30
CA GLY A 80 -2.23 -4.12 0.42
C GLY A 80 -1.70 -5.53 0.57
N LEU A 81 -1.53 -6.24 -0.53
CA LEU A 81 -0.97 -7.59 -0.60
C LEU A 81 0.26 -7.53 -1.50
N ALA A 82 1.46 -7.56 -0.91
CA ALA A 82 2.72 -7.40 -1.63
C ALA A 82 3.53 -8.70 -1.67
N PRO A 83 4.18 -9.01 -2.81
CA PRO A 83 5.04 -10.18 -2.96
C PRO A 83 6.48 -9.92 -2.47
N TRP A 84 7.33 -10.94 -2.60
CA TRP A 84 8.69 -10.96 -2.09
C TRP A 84 9.79 -10.60 -3.12
N ASN A 85 9.48 -10.60 -4.41
CA ASN A 85 10.50 -10.45 -5.48
C ASN A 85 11.09 -9.04 -5.61
N ALA A 86 10.31 -8.01 -5.28
CA ALA A 86 10.75 -6.62 -5.16
C ALA A 86 10.06 -5.98 -3.93
N PRO A 87 10.39 -6.46 -2.72
CA PRO A 87 9.52 -6.28 -1.56
C PRO A 87 9.36 -4.82 -1.14
N VAL A 88 10.43 -4.02 -1.20
CA VAL A 88 10.36 -2.60 -0.80
C VAL A 88 9.54 -1.79 -1.80
N ILE A 89 9.75 -2.01 -3.11
CA ILE A 89 8.99 -1.34 -4.18
C ILE A 89 7.50 -1.69 -4.07
N LEU A 90 7.18 -2.99 -4.05
CA LEU A 90 5.81 -3.44 -4.22
C LEU A 90 4.95 -3.21 -2.98
N ALA A 91 5.54 -3.30 -1.78
CA ALA A 91 4.84 -2.88 -0.57
C ALA A 91 4.63 -1.37 -0.54
N THR A 92 5.63 -0.57 -0.88
CA THR A 92 5.49 0.89 -0.94
C THR A 92 4.45 1.32 -1.97
N ARG A 93 4.38 0.65 -3.13
CA ARG A 93 3.35 0.87 -4.15
C ARG A 93 1.94 0.65 -3.60
N ALA A 94 1.75 -0.39 -2.79
CA ALA A 94 0.46 -0.67 -2.15
C ALA A 94 0.08 0.36 -1.06
N LEU A 95 1.04 1.12 -0.54
CA LEU A 95 0.87 2.07 0.56
C LEU A 95 0.79 3.53 0.11
N ALA A 96 1.70 3.95 -0.78
CA ALA A 96 1.99 5.37 -1.03
C ALA A 96 0.77 6.17 -1.53
N MET A 97 0.11 5.73 -2.59
CA MET A 97 -1.04 6.44 -3.16
C MET A 97 -2.30 6.35 -2.29
N PRO A 98 -2.66 5.20 -1.67
CA PRO A 98 -3.73 5.19 -0.69
C PRO A 98 -3.53 6.19 0.45
N LEU A 99 -2.33 6.27 1.01
CA LEU A 99 -1.99 7.21 2.09
C LEU A 99 -2.07 8.67 1.62
N ALA A 100 -1.56 8.97 0.42
CA ALA A 100 -1.66 10.30 -0.18
C ALA A 100 -3.11 10.75 -0.36
N CYS A 101 -4.03 9.82 -0.63
CA CYS A 101 -5.46 10.05 -0.76
C CYS A 101 -6.22 10.02 0.58
N GLY A 102 -5.53 9.97 1.72
CA GLY A 102 -6.13 10.03 3.06
C GLY A 102 -6.73 8.72 3.57
N ASN A 103 -6.40 7.59 2.95
CA ASN A 103 -6.84 6.28 3.41
C ASN A 103 -5.90 5.71 4.49
N THR A 104 -6.37 4.69 5.21
CA THR A 104 -5.55 3.83 6.05
C THR A 104 -5.26 2.52 5.34
N VAL A 105 -4.15 1.86 5.66
CA VAL A 105 -3.75 0.63 4.98
C VAL A 105 -3.39 -0.47 5.96
N VAL A 106 -3.89 -1.67 5.69
CA VAL A 106 -3.40 -2.92 6.26
C VAL A 106 -2.55 -3.61 5.20
N LEU A 107 -1.24 -3.65 5.41
CA LEU A 107 -0.30 -4.37 4.54
C LEU A 107 -0.14 -5.80 5.06
N LYS A 108 -0.58 -6.77 4.26
CA LYS A 108 -0.21 -8.16 4.49
C LYS A 108 1.19 -8.40 3.92
N ALA A 109 2.16 -8.62 4.79
CA ALA A 109 3.52 -8.95 4.40
C ALA A 109 3.56 -10.29 3.65
N SER A 110 4.55 -10.46 2.76
CA SER A 110 4.91 -11.78 2.28
C SER A 110 5.57 -12.57 3.41
N GLU A 111 5.27 -13.85 3.49
CA GLU A 111 5.87 -14.80 4.41
C GLU A 111 7.39 -14.98 4.17
N ALA A 112 7.86 -14.66 2.96
CA ALA A 112 9.26 -14.75 2.58
C ALA A 112 10.12 -13.54 2.99
N CYS A 113 9.49 -12.40 3.30
CA CYS A 113 10.20 -11.17 3.66
C CYS A 113 9.44 -10.32 4.70
N PRO A 114 9.03 -10.91 5.83
CA PRO A 114 8.21 -10.23 6.82
C PRO A 114 8.93 -9.06 7.50
N ALA A 115 10.23 -9.16 7.78
CA ALA A 115 11.00 -8.10 8.41
C ALA A 115 11.21 -6.91 7.46
N THR A 116 11.48 -7.14 6.18
CA THR A 116 11.57 -6.09 5.16
C THR A 116 10.27 -5.30 5.07
N HIS A 117 9.11 -5.97 5.02
CA HIS A 117 7.83 -5.29 4.98
C HIS A 117 7.49 -4.56 6.28
N ARG A 118 7.84 -5.14 7.44
CA ARG A 118 7.69 -4.48 8.73
C ARG A 118 8.52 -3.20 8.82
N LEU A 119 9.75 -3.23 8.31
CA LEU A 119 10.63 -2.06 8.30
C LEU A 119 10.03 -0.88 7.52
N ILE A 120 9.28 -1.13 6.44
CA ILE A 120 8.54 -0.08 5.73
C ILE A 120 7.47 0.55 6.65
N GLY A 121 6.75 -0.28 7.40
CA GLY A 121 5.78 0.21 8.39
C GLY A 121 6.43 1.07 9.47
N GLU A 122 7.60 0.67 9.96
CA GLU A 122 8.40 1.42 10.96
C GLU A 122 8.83 2.78 10.40
N VAL A 123 9.31 2.85 9.16
CA VAL A 123 9.65 4.10 8.47
C VAL A 123 8.45 5.05 8.40
N LEU A 124 7.29 4.53 8.02
CA LEU A 124 6.06 5.33 7.93
C LEU A 124 5.57 5.81 9.29
N HIS A 125 5.69 4.98 10.32
CA HIS A 125 5.38 5.36 11.70
C HIS A 125 6.33 6.47 12.22
N GLU A 126 7.65 6.31 12.03
CA GLU A 126 8.68 7.30 12.39
C GLU A 126 8.51 8.63 11.63
N ALA A 127 8.01 8.58 10.42
CA ALA A 127 7.64 9.77 9.65
C ALA A 127 6.45 10.53 10.27
N GLY A 128 5.73 9.90 11.20
CA GLY A 128 4.64 10.52 11.95
C GLY A 128 3.28 10.42 11.28
N LEU A 129 3.02 9.36 10.51
CA LEU A 129 1.70 9.17 9.91
C LEU A 129 0.58 8.97 10.95
N GLY A 130 0.94 8.56 12.16
CA GLY A 130 0.01 8.34 13.26
C GLY A 130 -0.36 6.86 13.47
N GLU A 131 -0.84 6.58 14.67
CA GLU A 131 -1.25 5.23 15.05
C GLU A 131 -2.44 4.75 14.21
N GLY A 132 -2.42 3.45 13.83
CA GLY A 132 -3.49 2.82 13.07
C GLY A 132 -3.58 3.24 11.59
N VAL A 133 -2.78 4.19 11.11
CA VAL A 133 -2.81 4.62 9.70
C VAL A 133 -2.18 3.56 8.81
N VAL A 134 -1.06 2.96 9.22
CA VAL A 134 -0.43 1.84 8.53
C VAL A 134 -0.24 0.70 9.51
N ASN A 135 -0.76 -0.46 9.17
CA ASN A 135 -0.64 -1.68 9.98
C ASN A 135 -0.04 -2.78 9.12
N VAL A 136 1.07 -3.35 9.55
CA VAL A 136 1.72 -4.47 8.86
C VAL A 136 1.41 -5.75 9.62
N ILE A 137 0.85 -6.73 8.94
CA ILE A 137 0.58 -8.06 9.49
C ILE A 137 1.46 -9.11 8.84
N THR A 138 1.96 -10.03 9.63
CA THR A 138 2.73 -11.19 9.22
C THR A 138 1.95 -12.47 9.49
N HIS A 139 2.31 -13.55 8.83
CA HIS A 139 1.60 -14.83 8.95
C HIS A 139 2.50 -16.00 8.53
N ALA A 140 2.13 -17.22 8.89
CA ALA A 140 2.69 -18.43 8.30
C ALA A 140 2.11 -18.66 6.89
N ALA A 141 2.85 -19.33 6.01
CA ALA A 141 2.43 -19.53 4.62
C ALA A 141 1.08 -20.25 4.49
N GLU A 142 0.83 -21.24 5.34
CA GLU A 142 -0.41 -22.00 5.39
C GLU A 142 -1.65 -21.18 5.78
N ASP A 143 -1.46 -20.10 6.54
CA ASP A 143 -2.53 -19.23 7.00
C ASP A 143 -2.97 -18.18 5.96
N ALA A 144 -2.16 -17.98 4.91
CA ALA A 144 -2.38 -16.93 3.92
C ALA A 144 -3.80 -16.92 3.33
N PRO A 145 -4.39 -18.05 2.91
CA PRO A 145 -5.73 -18.07 2.33
C PRO A 145 -6.80 -17.56 3.32
N GLN A 146 -6.76 -18.02 4.56
CA GLN A 146 -7.72 -17.64 5.59
C GLN A 146 -7.59 -16.17 5.97
N ILE A 147 -6.36 -15.68 6.12
CA ILE A 147 -6.09 -14.28 6.46
C ILE A 147 -6.55 -13.36 5.34
N VAL A 148 -6.25 -13.69 4.07
CA VAL A 148 -6.69 -12.91 2.91
C VAL A 148 -8.22 -12.87 2.83
N GLU A 149 -8.89 -13.99 3.01
CA GLU A 149 -10.35 -14.02 3.02
C GLU A 149 -10.94 -13.16 4.15
N ARG A 150 -10.39 -13.25 5.36
CA ARG A 150 -10.79 -12.41 6.49
C ARG A 150 -10.63 -10.92 6.20
N LEU A 151 -9.49 -10.52 5.63
CA LEU A 151 -9.22 -9.13 5.25
C LEU A 151 -10.19 -8.67 4.17
N VAL A 152 -10.35 -9.46 3.12
CA VAL A 152 -11.22 -9.10 1.99
C VAL A 152 -12.69 -9.03 2.40
N SER A 153 -13.16 -9.94 3.26
CA SER A 153 -14.56 -9.96 3.73
C SER A 153 -14.87 -8.87 4.76
N HIS A 154 -13.88 -8.33 5.46
CA HIS A 154 -14.11 -7.41 6.58
C HIS A 154 -14.85 -6.13 6.15
N PRO A 155 -15.95 -5.72 6.80
CA PRO A 155 -16.80 -4.60 6.34
C PRO A 155 -16.10 -3.24 6.32
N ALA A 156 -15.06 -3.03 7.15
CA ALA A 156 -14.27 -1.81 7.14
C ALA A 156 -13.35 -1.69 5.92
N VAL A 157 -12.93 -2.82 5.32
CA VAL A 157 -12.08 -2.83 4.12
C VAL A 157 -12.92 -2.43 2.90
N LYS A 158 -12.43 -1.44 2.16
CA LYS A 158 -13.16 -0.85 1.03
C LYS A 158 -12.52 -1.12 -0.32
N ARG A 159 -11.23 -1.43 -0.36
CA ARG A 159 -10.48 -1.70 -1.59
C ARG A 159 -9.32 -2.64 -1.33
N ILE A 160 -8.96 -3.42 -2.32
CA ILE A 160 -7.81 -4.34 -2.29
C ILE A 160 -6.82 -3.93 -3.38
N ASN A 161 -5.53 -3.92 -3.03
CA ASN A 161 -4.40 -3.77 -3.94
C ASN A 161 -3.55 -5.04 -3.84
N PHE A 162 -3.39 -5.74 -4.93
CA PHE A 162 -2.65 -7.00 -5.00
C PHE A 162 -1.63 -6.98 -6.14
N THR A 163 -0.41 -7.37 -5.82
CA THR A 163 0.61 -7.72 -6.80
C THR A 163 1.04 -9.17 -6.57
N GLY A 164 1.05 -9.99 -7.61
CA GLY A 164 1.44 -11.39 -7.50
C GLY A 164 1.02 -12.23 -8.70
N SER A 165 0.93 -13.56 -8.50
CA SER A 165 0.59 -14.46 -9.60
C SER A 165 -0.86 -14.29 -10.09
N THR A 166 -1.06 -14.50 -11.38
CA THR A 166 -2.39 -14.51 -12.00
C THR A 166 -3.36 -15.50 -11.32
N LYS A 167 -2.86 -16.65 -10.89
CA LYS A 167 -3.66 -17.65 -10.18
C LYS A 167 -4.24 -17.08 -8.88
N VAL A 168 -3.41 -16.46 -8.06
CA VAL A 168 -3.83 -15.88 -6.78
C VAL A 168 -4.68 -14.63 -7.02
N GLY A 169 -4.35 -13.81 -8.02
CA GLY A 169 -5.12 -12.63 -8.38
C GLY A 169 -6.57 -12.96 -8.75
N LYS A 170 -6.81 -14.06 -9.49
CA LYS A 170 -8.15 -14.54 -9.81
C LYS A 170 -8.93 -14.92 -8.54
N ILE A 171 -8.31 -15.65 -7.60
CA ILE A 171 -8.94 -16.02 -6.33
C ILE A 171 -9.33 -14.78 -5.53
N ILE A 172 -8.45 -13.79 -5.47
CA ILE A 172 -8.70 -12.53 -4.76
C ILE A 172 -9.84 -11.76 -5.43
N ALA A 173 -9.86 -11.68 -6.76
CA ALA A 173 -10.93 -11.01 -7.50
C ALA A 173 -12.29 -11.67 -7.25
N GLU A 174 -12.37 -13.00 -7.32
CA GLU A 174 -13.59 -13.77 -7.04
C GLU A 174 -14.06 -13.56 -5.59
N THR A 175 -13.14 -13.57 -4.62
CA THR A 175 -13.45 -13.30 -3.22
C THR A 175 -13.97 -11.89 -3.02
N ALA A 176 -13.31 -10.89 -3.61
CA ALA A 176 -13.70 -9.49 -3.51
C ALA A 176 -15.07 -9.22 -4.15
N ALA A 177 -15.38 -9.88 -5.27
CA ALA A 177 -16.66 -9.77 -5.95
C ALA A 177 -17.84 -10.17 -5.06
N LYS A 178 -17.68 -11.19 -4.20
CA LYS A 178 -18.70 -11.60 -3.22
C LYS A 178 -19.12 -10.48 -2.27
N TYR A 179 -18.22 -9.52 -2.03
CA TYR A 179 -18.42 -8.39 -1.12
C TYR A 179 -18.49 -7.03 -1.84
N LEU A 180 -18.58 -7.05 -3.19
CA LEU A 180 -18.64 -5.86 -4.06
C LEU A 180 -17.48 -4.89 -3.82
N LYS A 181 -16.27 -5.41 -3.57
CA LYS A 181 -15.08 -4.60 -3.32
C LYS A 181 -14.22 -4.45 -4.57
N PRO A 182 -13.85 -3.21 -4.93
CA PRO A 182 -12.90 -2.98 -6.02
C PRO A 182 -11.53 -3.57 -5.72
N VAL A 183 -10.91 -4.16 -6.74
CA VAL A 183 -9.55 -4.67 -6.69
C VAL A 183 -8.67 -3.99 -7.73
N LEU A 184 -7.43 -3.70 -7.37
CA LEU A 184 -6.35 -3.35 -8.29
C LEU A 184 -5.42 -4.55 -8.33
N LEU A 185 -5.26 -5.14 -9.50
CA LEU A 185 -4.45 -6.34 -9.71
C LEU A 185 -3.28 -6.02 -10.64
N GLU A 186 -2.09 -6.40 -10.21
CA GLU A 186 -0.88 -6.48 -11.02
C GLU A 186 -0.41 -7.94 -11.05
N LEU A 187 -0.47 -8.58 -12.23
CA LEU A 187 -0.38 -10.03 -12.39
C LEU A 187 0.76 -10.44 -13.31
#